data_8d51af4c00cd2baa04f0175432b06035
#
_entry.id   8d51af4c00cd2baa04f0175432b06035
#
_cell.length_a   1.000
_cell.length_b   1.000
_cell.length_c   1.000
_cell.angle_alpha   90.00
_cell.angle_beta   90.00
_cell.angle_gamma   90.00
#
_symmetry.space_group_name_H-M   'P 1'
#
loop_
_entity.id
_entity.type
_entity.pdbx_description
1 polymer ?
#
loop_
_entity_poly.entity_id
_entity_poly.type
_entity_poly.pdbx_seq_one_letter_code
_entity_poly.pdbx_strand_id
1 'polypeptide(L)'
;MRVSTKEAAELLYREAWYLDNKKWDEWLALYADEAIYWAPAMVGDEGWTDNPDNEVSLMYMDRAGLEARIFRIEGADSYATDPLPHTAHLVTNVLIHEERGEYIDVSASWTVHAYVRVRGGLRRSGRYEYTLRA
;
A
#
# COMPACT_ATOMS: atom_id res chain seq x y z
N MET A 1 6.85 -16.02 -18.52
CA MET A 1 6.06 -14.96 -19.19
C MET A 1 6.51 -13.62 -18.68
N ARG A 2 6.76 -12.71 -19.57
CA ARG A 2 7.22 -11.38 -19.18
C ARG A 2 6.06 -10.44 -18.90
N VAL A 3 6.17 -9.70 -17.81
CA VAL A 3 5.23 -8.65 -17.47
C VAL A 3 5.80 -7.32 -17.94
N SER A 4 5.03 -6.55 -18.66
CA SER A 4 5.44 -5.24 -19.13
C SER A 4 5.32 -4.20 -18.02
N THR A 5 6.06 -3.09 -18.16
CA THR A 5 5.91 -1.94 -17.26
C THR A 5 4.47 -1.44 -17.23
N LYS A 6 3.80 -1.45 -18.37
CA LYS A 6 2.40 -1.04 -18.48
C LYS A 6 1.49 -1.92 -17.61
N GLU A 7 1.67 -3.24 -17.68
CA GLU A 7 0.87 -4.17 -16.88
C GLU A 7 1.12 -3.99 -15.38
N ALA A 8 2.38 -3.80 -14.99
CA ALA A 8 2.71 -3.53 -13.59
C ALA A 8 2.09 -2.21 -13.13
N ALA A 9 2.21 -1.16 -13.96
CA ALA A 9 1.62 0.14 -13.64
C ALA A 9 0.10 0.06 -13.50
N GLU A 10 -0.57 -0.66 -14.38
CA GLU A 10 -2.03 -0.83 -14.31
C GLU A 10 -2.47 -1.51 -13.01
N LEU A 11 -1.69 -2.47 -12.52
CA LEU A 11 -1.99 -3.11 -11.24
C LEU A 11 -1.90 -2.11 -10.08
N LEU A 12 -0.86 -1.28 -10.07
CA LEU A 12 -0.68 -0.27 -9.03
C LEU A 12 -1.76 0.82 -9.12
N TYR A 13 -2.15 1.21 -10.33
CA TYR A 13 -3.23 2.17 -10.52
C TYR A 13 -4.58 1.60 -10.04
N ARG A 14 -4.81 0.32 -10.28
CA ARG A 14 -6.03 -0.35 -9.83
C ARG A 14 -6.08 -0.44 -8.31
N GLU A 15 -4.97 -0.74 -7.67
CA GLU A 15 -4.86 -0.72 -6.22
C GLU A 15 -5.25 0.67 -5.67
N ALA A 16 -4.67 1.71 -6.22
CA ALA A 16 -4.97 3.09 -5.83
C ALA A 16 -6.46 3.41 -6.02
N TRP A 17 -7.02 2.99 -7.15
CA TRP A 17 -8.43 3.22 -7.47
C TRP A 17 -9.37 2.53 -6.47
N TYR A 18 -9.06 1.29 -6.10
CA TYR A 18 -9.85 0.57 -5.10
C TYR A 18 -9.79 1.27 -3.74
N LEU A 19 -8.60 1.71 -3.32
CA LEU A 19 -8.44 2.43 -2.06
C LEU A 19 -9.23 3.74 -2.06
N ASP A 20 -9.14 4.52 -3.13
CA ASP A 20 -9.82 5.81 -3.23
C ASP A 20 -11.34 5.68 -3.26
N ASN A 21 -11.83 4.57 -3.80
CA ASN A 21 -13.26 4.29 -3.89
C ASN A 21 -13.76 3.36 -2.79
N LYS A 22 -12.93 3.08 -1.80
CA LYS A 22 -13.25 2.25 -0.64
C LYS A 22 -13.76 0.87 -1.02
N LYS A 23 -13.17 0.30 -2.09
CA LYS A 23 -13.44 -1.05 -2.57
C LYS A 23 -12.51 -2.03 -1.85
N TRP A 24 -12.75 -2.22 -0.56
CA TRP A 24 -11.84 -2.95 0.32
C TRP A 24 -11.68 -4.43 -0.06
N ASP A 25 -12.77 -5.09 -0.45
CA ASP A 25 -12.71 -6.50 -0.83
C ASP A 25 -11.92 -6.70 -2.12
N GLU A 26 -12.14 -5.83 -3.11
CA GLU A 26 -11.41 -5.87 -4.37
C GLU A 26 -9.93 -5.54 -4.17
N TRP A 27 -9.63 -4.58 -3.27
CA TRP A 27 -8.27 -4.25 -2.93
C TRP A 27 -7.55 -5.44 -2.28
N LEU A 28 -8.18 -6.07 -1.30
CA LEU A 28 -7.61 -7.23 -0.61
C LEU A 28 -7.36 -8.39 -1.57
N ALA A 29 -8.24 -8.58 -2.55
CA ALA A 29 -8.11 -9.64 -3.55
C ALA A 29 -6.86 -9.50 -4.43
N LEU A 30 -6.24 -8.33 -4.48
CA LEU A 30 -4.98 -8.13 -5.21
C LEU A 30 -3.80 -8.77 -4.48
N TYR A 31 -3.93 -9.06 -3.19
CA TYR A 31 -2.84 -9.58 -2.36
C TYR A 31 -2.88 -11.09 -2.31
N ALA A 32 -1.73 -11.71 -2.54
CA ALA A 32 -1.59 -13.17 -2.40
C ALA A 32 -1.75 -13.59 -0.94
N ASP A 33 -2.04 -14.86 -0.72
CA ASP A 33 -2.25 -15.38 0.65
C ASP A 33 -1.00 -15.21 1.52
N GLU A 34 0.18 -15.30 0.93
CA GLU A 34 1.47 -15.15 1.62
C GLU A 34 2.00 -13.71 1.63
N ALA A 35 1.24 -12.76 1.15
CA ALA A 35 1.70 -11.37 1.06
C ALA A 35 1.95 -10.76 2.42
N ILE A 36 2.95 -9.89 2.47
CA ILE A 36 3.27 -9.06 3.64
C ILE A 36 3.13 -7.60 3.22
N TYR A 37 2.40 -6.85 4.01
CA TYR A 37 2.28 -5.41 3.87
C TYR A 37 3.12 -4.75 4.96
N TRP A 38 4.17 -4.08 4.55
CA TRP A 38 5.15 -3.54 5.49
C TRP A 38 5.41 -2.07 5.22
N ALA A 39 5.21 -1.25 6.25
CA ALA A 39 5.60 0.16 6.26
C ALA A 39 6.69 0.33 7.31
N PRO A 40 7.98 0.30 6.90
CA PRO A 40 9.08 0.41 7.85
C PRO A 40 9.18 1.81 8.44
N ALA A 41 9.69 1.88 9.68
CA ALA A 41 10.02 3.15 10.31
C ALA A 41 11.42 3.61 9.86
N MET A 42 11.68 4.90 9.94
CA MET A 42 13.03 5.42 9.73
C MET A 42 13.91 5.08 10.92
N VAL A 43 15.17 4.78 10.63
CA VAL A 43 16.20 4.51 11.63
C VAL A 43 17.20 5.68 11.61
N GLY A 44 16.93 6.70 12.42
CA GLY A 44 17.76 7.92 12.45
C GLY A 44 17.84 8.58 11.08
N ASP A 45 19.05 9.02 10.72
CA ASP A 45 19.31 9.62 9.41
C ASP A 45 19.72 8.61 8.35
N GLU A 46 19.77 7.33 8.69
CA GLU A 46 20.25 6.26 7.80
C GLU A 46 19.20 5.76 6.82
N GLY A 47 17.95 6.18 6.99
CA GLY A 47 16.85 5.78 6.12
C GLY A 47 15.93 4.74 6.76
N TRP A 48 15.26 3.96 5.93
CA TRP A 48 14.27 2.98 6.38
C TRP A 48 14.94 1.70 6.84
N THR A 49 14.37 1.08 7.89
CA THR A 49 14.84 -0.24 8.31
C THR A 49 14.57 -1.30 7.24
N ASP A 50 15.48 -2.25 7.10
CA ASP A 50 15.28 -3.45 6.30
C ASP A 50 15.09 -4.71 7.17
N ASN A 51 15.00 -4.53 8.49
CA ASN A 51 14.93 -5.63 9.45
C ASN A 51 13.68 -5.54 10.32
N PRO A 52 12.54 -6.11 9.86
CA PRO A 52 11.28 -6.02 10.60
C PRO A 52 11.27 -6.83 11.90
N ASP A 53 12.18 -7.79 12.07
CA ASP A 53 12.22 -8.65 13.25
C ASP A 53 12.85 -7.96 14.46
N ASN A 54 13.81 -7.06 14.21
CA ASN A 54 14.60 -6.42 15.26
C ASN A 54 14.35 -4.93 15.41
N GLU A 55 13.63 -4.32 14.48
CA GLU A 55 13.39 -2.88 14.48
C GLU A 55 11.91 -2.58 14.35
N VAL A 56 11.49 -1.45 14.91
CA VAL A 56 10.08 -1.04 14.91
C VAL A 56 9.63 -0.70 13.50
N SER A 57 8.45 -1.19 13.12
CA SER A 57 7.77 -0.84 11.89
C SER A 57 6.53 -0.01 12.18
N LEU A 58 6.18 0.90 11.29
CA LEU A 58 4.90 1.63 11.37
C LEU A 58 3.73 0.68 11.14
N MET A 59 3.93 -0.29 10.26
CA MET A 59 2.94 -1.31 9.95
C MET A 59 3.66 -2.55 9.42
N TYR A 60 3.29 -3.70 9.93
CA TYR A 60 3.77 -4.99 9.43
C TYR A 60 2.62 -5.99 9.57
N MET A 61 2.02 -6.36 8.44
CA MET A 61 0.81 -7.18 8.44
C MET A 61 0.88 -8.26 7.37
N ASP A 62 0.47 -9.46 7.74
CA ASP A 62 0.15 -10.50 6.77
C ASP A 62 -1.27 -10.27 6.23
N ARG A 63 -1.74 -11.18 5.38
CA ARG A 63 -3.06 -11.03 4.78
C ARG A 63 -4.18 -11.06 5.81
N ALA A 64 -4.06 -11.88 6.85
CA ALA A 64 -5.03 -11.91 7.95
C ALA A 64 -5.09 -10.58 8.70
N GLY A 65 -3.95 -9.93 8.90
CA GLY A 65 -3.88 -8.60 9.48
C GLY A 65 -4.58 -7.54 8.62
N LEU A 66 -4.41 -7.62 7.30
CA LEU A 66 -5.12 -6.74 6.37
C LEU A 66 -6.63 -6.94 6.42
N GLU A 67 -7.09 -8.18 6.50
CA GLU A 67 -8.51 -8.51 6.64
C GLU A 67 -9.10 -7.91 7.93
N ALA A 68 -8.37 -8.06 9.04
CA ALA A 68 -8.79 -7.50 10.32
C ALA A 68 -8.87 -5.96 10.27
N ARG A 69 -7.93 -5.32 9.57
CA ARG A 69 -7.95 -3.86 9.38
C ARG A 69 -9.17 -3.42 8.60
N ILE A 70 -9.51 -4.11 7.53
CA ILE A 70 -10.70 -3.81 6.73
C ILE A 70 -11.96 -3.97 7.57
N PHE A 71 -12.04 -5.05 8.34
CA PHE A 71 -13.17 -5.29 9.23
C PHE A 71 -13.37 -4.11 10.19
N ARG A 72 -12.29 -3.58 10.77
CA ARG A 72 -12.37 -2.41 11.66
C ARG A 72 -12.79 -1.13 10.93
N ILE A 73 -12.31 -0.94 9.69
CA ILE A 73 -12.68 0.24 8.88
C ILE A 73 -14.17 0.22 8.55
N GLU A 74 -14.71 -0.94 8.21
CA GLU A 74 -16.13 -1.10 7.87
C GLU A 74 -17.04 -1.10 9.11
N GLY A 75 -16.46 -1.37 10.28
CA GLY A 75 -17.20 -1.40 11.53
C GLY A 75 -17.50 0.00 12.07
N ALA A 76 -18.63 0.13 12.79
CA ALA A 76 -19.06 1.39 13.37
C ALA A 76 -18.23 1.82 14.60
N ASP A 77 -17.36 0.95 15.09
CA ASP A 77 -16.65 1.13 16.36
C ASP A 77 -15.28 1.79 16.23
N SER A 78 -14.86 2.15 15.01
CA SER A 78 -13.53 2.72 14.78
C SER A 78 -13.57 4.24 14.77
N TYR A 79 -13.30 4.85 15.91
CA TYR A 79 -13.26 6.31 16.03
C TYR A 79 -12.13 6.96 15.22
N ALA A 80 -11.02 6.24 15.02
CA ALA A 80 -9.87 6.77 14.30
C ALA A 80 -10.13 6.92 12.80
N THR A 81 -11.11 6.19 12.26
CA THR A 81 -11.41 6.16 10.83
C THR A 81 -12.80 6.70 10.50
N ASP A 82 -13.51 7.27 11.46
CA ASP A 82 -14.84 7.82 11.24
C ASP A 82 -14.85 9.33 11.52
N PRO A 83 -15.18 10.20 10.52
CA PRO A 83 -15.52 9.82 9.15
C PRO A 83 -14.27 9.42 8.36
N LEU A 84 -14.43 8.48 7.42
CA LEU A 84 -13.34 8.11 6.53
C LEU A 84 -12.92 9.30 5.66
N PRO A 85 -11.63 9.50 5.46
CA PRO A 85 -11.17 10.59 4.60
C PRO A 85 -11.52 10.32 3.13
N HIS A 86 -11.68 11.39 2.37
CA HIS A 86 -11.66 11.32 0.92
C HIS A 86 -10.21 11.33 0.48
N THR A 87 -9.80 10.35 -0.31
CA THR A 87 -8.41 10.22 -0.72
C THR A 87 -8.25 10.23 -2.24
N ALA A 88 -7.09 10.70 -2.67
CA ALA A 88 -6.64 10.55 -4.04
C ALA A 88 -5.19 10.07 -3.99
N HIS A 89 -4.96 8.84 -4.45
CA HIS A 89 -3.64 8.26 -4.56
C HIS A 89 -3.10 8.49 -5.97
N LEU A 90 -1.94 9.13 -6.06
CA LEU A 90 -1.23 9.30 -7.33
C LEU A 90 -0.02 8.41 -7.31
N VAL A 91 0.13 7.58 -8.32
CA VAL A 91 1.25 6.64 -8.45
C VAL A 91 2.00 6.97 -9.73
N THR A 92 3.30 7.14 -9.60
CA THR A 92 4.16 7.52 -10.74
C THR A 92 5.48 6.76 -10.69
N ASN A 93 6.29 6.93 -11.71
CA ASN A 93 7.65 6.39 -11.78
C ASN A 93 7.69 4.87 -11.55
N VAL A 94 6.77 4.16 -12.15
CA VAL A 94 6.72 2.71 -12.06
C VAL A 94 7.88 2.12 -12.84
N LEU A 95 8.69 1.30 -12.18
CA LEU A 95 9.89 0.72 -12.77
C LEU A 95 10.03 -0.74 -12.34
N ILE A 96 10.22 -1.62 -13.31
CA ILE A 96 10.55 -3.02 -13.05
C ILE A 96 12.06 -3.11 -12.87
N HIS A 97 12.52 -3.68 -11.76
CA HIS A 97 13.94 -3.83 -11.45
C HIS A 97 14.48 -5.20 -11.83
N GLU A 98 13.77 -6.26 -11.40
CA GLU A 98 14.27 -7.61 -11.58
C GLU A 98 13.10 -8.58 -11.74
N GLU A 99 13.28 -9.58 -12.59
CA GLU A 99 12.37 -10.70 -12.72
C GLU A 99 13.06 -11.94 -12.17
N ARG A 100 12.38 -12.62 -11.24
CA ARG A 100 12.90 -13.81 -10.56
C ARG A 100 11.87 -14.93 -10.64
N GLY A 101 11.92 -15.74 -11.70
CA GLY A 101 10.91 -16.76 -11.94
C GLY A 101 9.55 -16.13 -12.17
N GLU A 102 8.58 -16.41 -11.30
CA GLU A 102 7.25 -15.83 -11.37
C GLU A 102 7.12 -14.49 -10.63
N TYR A 103 8.19 -14.05 -9.97
CA TYR A 103 8.18 -12.82 -9.18
C TYR A 103 8.89 -11.68 -9.88
N ILE A 104 8.37 -10.48 -9.68
CA ILE A 104 8.87 -9.27 -10.31
C ILE A 104 8.99 -8.19 -9.25
N ASP A 105 10.18 -7.62 -9.12
CA ASP A 105 10.41 -6.50 -8.21
C ASP A 105 10.12 -5.19 -8.92
N VAL A 106 9.26 -4.39 -8.33
CA VAL A 106 8.76 -3.13 -8.90
C VAL A 106 8.86 -2.03 -7.86
N SER A 107 9.30 -0.87 -8.27
CA SER A 107 9.21 0.33 -7.43
C SER A 107 8.29 1.37 -8.07
N ALA A 108 7.77 2.26 -7.25
CA ALA A 108 6.97 3.39 -7.69
C ALA A 108 7.05 4.50 -6.65
N SER A 109 6.78 5.71 -7.08
CA SER A 109 6.58 6.84 -6.18
C SER A 109 5.09 7.08 -5.99
N TRP A 110 4.72 7.55 -4.82
CA TRP A 110 3.31 7.82 -4.54
C TRP A 110 3.14 9.14 -3.82
N THR A 111 2.00 9.77 -4.06
CA THR A 111 1.49 10.88 -3.28
C THR A 111 0.03 10.61 -2.99
N VAL A 112 -0.39 10.80 -1.77
CA VAL A 112 -1.79 10.71 -1.40
C VAL A 112 -2.24 12.05 -0.84
N HIS A 113 -3.36 12.53 -1.37
CA HIS A 113 -4.09 13.68 -0.82
C HIS A 113 -5.28 13.11 -0.06
N ALA A 114 -5.40 13.48 1.20
CA ALA A 114 -6.51 13.07 2.04
C ALA A 114 -7.24 14.30 2.56
N TYR A 115 -8.56 14.24 2.58
CA TYR A 115 -9.39 15.31 3.08
C TYR A 115 -10.45 14.77 4.03
N VAL A 116 -10.48 15.34 5.23
CA VAL A 116 -11.53 15.11 6.21
C VAL A 116 -12.17 16.46 6.50
N ARG A 117 -13.48 16.57 6.36
CA ARG A 117 -14.22 17.83 6.45
C ARG A 117 -13.89 18.65 7.70
N VAL A 118 -13.73 17.98 8.84
CA VAL A 118 -13.45 18.63 10.12
C VAL A 118 -11.99 18.98 10.31
N ARG A 119 -11.07 18.20 9.71
CA ARG A 119 -9.63 18.31 9.93
C ARG A 119 -8.89 18.99 8.78
N GLY A 120 -9.57 19.20 7.65
CA GLY A 120 -8.96 19.78 6.46
C GLY A 120 -8.16 18.76 5.64
N GLY A 121 -7.29 19.28 4.79
CA GLY A 121 -6.49 18.47 3.87
C GLY A 121 -5.14 18.07 4.43
N LEU A 122 -4.66 16.92 3.99
CA LEU A 122 -3.36 16.39 4.33
C LEU A 122 -2.75 15.76 3.08
N ARG A 123 -1.46 15.95 2.90
CA ARG A 123 -0.73 15.32 1.80
C ARG A 123 0.48 14.57 2.33
N ARG A 124 0.68 13.36 1.82
CA ARG A 124 1.85 12.56 2.13
C ARG A 124 2.43 11.99 0.85
N SER A 125 3.72 11.76 0.86
CA SER A 125 4.44 11.21 -0.29
C SER A 125 5.44 10.17 0.18
N GLY A 126 5.79 9.27 -0.70
CA GLY A 126 6.78 8.25 -0.41
C GLY A 126 7.06 7.37 -1.60
N ARG A 127 7.65 6.24 -1.32
CA ARG A 127 8.00 5.25 -2.34
C ARG A 127 7.43 3.89 -1.98
N TYR A 128 6.93 3.18 -3.00
CA TYR A 128 6.53 1.79 -2.89
C TYR A 128 7.60 0.87 -3.42
N GLU A 129 7.76 -0.26 -2.77
CA GLU A 129 8.49 -1.40 -3.30
C GLU A 129 7.57 -2.60 -3.26
N TYR A 130 7.37 -3.23 -4.42
CA TYR A 130 6.48 -4.36 -4.56
C TYR A 130 7.24 -5.58 -5.07
N THR A 131 6.85 -6.74 -4.58
CA THR A 131 7.12 -8.01 -5.25
C THR A 131 5.79 -8.51 -5.78
N LEU A 132 5.68 -8.53 -7.09
CA LEU A 132 4.47 -8.98 -7.78
C LEU A 132 4.66 -10.40 -8.28
N ARG A 133 3.57 -11.16 -8.31
CA ARG A 133 3.57 -12.50 -8.88
C ARG A 133 2.83 -12.48 -10.21
N ALA A 134 3.50 -12.98 -11.23
CA ALA A 134 2.91 -13.07 -12.56
C ALA A 134 1.91 -14.23 -12.69
#